data_9def430ca7bd85a4f6cbe091f55e6e53
#
_entry.id   9def430ca7bd85a4f6cbe091f55e6e53
#
_cell.length_a   1.000
_cell.length_b   1.000
_cell.length_c   1.000
_cell.angle_alpha   90.00
_cell.angle_beta   90.00
_cell.angle_gamma   90.00
#
_symmetry.space_group_name_H-M   'P 1'
#
loop_
_entity.id
_entity.type
_entity.pdbx_description
1 polymer ?
#
loop_
_entity_poly.entity_id
_entity_poly.type
_entity_poly.pdbx_seq_one_letter_code
_entity_poly.pdbx_strand_id
1 'polypeptide(L)'
;MIFEGRVSLIQCDDMEGFTESGYRMKDGTEHKAELVVLATGFKGFEHAVETLFGQTVLERIGQIWGFDDNQELANMWMATPQPGIWFTVGAFSQYRIFSKYLVLQIKARELGLV
;
A
#
# COMPACT_ATOMS: atom_id res chain seq x y z
N MET A 1 -21.89 1.74 17.30
CA MET A 1 -22.05 2.57 16.08
C MET A 1 -22.25 1.70 14.82
N ILE A 2 -21.31 0.87 14.39
CA ILE A 2 -21.51 -0.04 13.23
C ILE A 2 -22.62 -1.06 13.54
N PHE A 3 -22.56 -1.73 14.68
CA PHE A 3 -23.59 -2.70 15.13
C PHE A 3 -24.99 -2.10 15.36
N GLU A 4 -25.10 -0.81 15.52
CA GLU A 4 -26.37 -0.09 15.68
C GLU A 4 -26.91 0.41 14.33
N GLY A 5 -26.27 0.09 13.23
CA GLY A 5 -26.68 0.53 11.89
C GLY A 5 -26.51 2.03 11.62
N ARG A 6 -25.77 2.74 12.48
CA ARG A 6 -25.54 4.20 12.35
C ARG A 6 -24.37 4.53 11.42
N VAL A 7 -23.51 3.54 11.16
CA VAL A 7 -22.37 3.65 10.25
C VAL A 7 -22.38 2.44 9.32
N SER A 8 -22.39 2.66 8.04
CA SER A 8 -22.26 1.64 7.01
C SER A 8 -20.87 1.67 6.40
N LEU A 9 -20.35 0.50 6.05
CA LEU A 9 -19.13 0.35 5.26
C LEU A 9 -19.53 -0.05 3.84
N ILE A 10 -18.97 0.66 2.86
CA ILE A 10 -19.17 0.36 1.45
C ILE A 10 -17.82 0.23 0.76
N GLN A 11 -17.74 -0.61 -0.25
CA GLN A 11 -16.58 -0.70 -1.12
C GLN A 11 -16.59 0.46 -2.12
N CYS A 12 -15.47 1.14 -2.28
CA CYS A 12 -15.38 2.27 -3.20
C CYS A 12 -15.67 1.86 -4.64
N ASP A 13 -15.30 0.61 -5.01
CA ASP A 13 -15.52 0.06 -6.34
C ASP A 13 -17.00 -0.18 -6.66
N ASP A 14 -17.87 -0.30 -5.67
CA ASP A 14 -19.31 -0.47 -5.85
C ASP A 14 -20.05 0.86 -5.97
N MET A 15 -19.41 1.98 -5.66
CA MET A 15 -19.99 3.31 -5.72
C MET A 15 -19.86 3.90 -7.12
N GLU A 16 -20.96 4.40 -7.67
CA GLU A 16 -20.99 5.15 -8.93
C GLU A 16 -20.58 6.62 -8.73
N GLY A 17 -21.08 7.25 -7.66
CA GLY A 17 -20.81 8.65 -7.37
C GLY A 17 -21.65 9.20 -6.23
N PHE A 18 -21.49 10.51 -6.00
CA PHE A 18 -22.26 11.25 -4.99
C PHE A 18 -23.53 11.82 -5.58
N THR A 19 -24.56 11.93 -4.75
CA THR A 19 -25.81 12.62 -5.02
C THR A 19 -25.95 13.82 -4.09
N GLU A 20 -26.97 14.65 -4.30
CA GLU A 20 -27.22 15.83 -3.45
C GLU A 20 -27.45 15.46 -1.97
N SER A 21 -27.98 14.27 -1.70
CA SER A 21 -28.35 13.83 -0.34
C SER A 21 -27.62 12.57 0.13
N GLY A 22 -26.58 12.11 -0.59
CA GLY A 22 -25.88 10.88 -0.24
C GLY A 22 -25.02 10.35 -1.38
N TYR A 23 -25.18 9.08 -1.71
CA TYR A 23 -24.40 8.41 -2.75
C TYR A 23 -25.25 7.42 -3.55
N ARG A 24 -24.79 7.11 -4.77
CA ARG A 24 -25.39 6.11 -5.68
C ARG A 24 -24.43 4.96 -5.88
N MET A 25 -24.95 3.75 -5.84
CA MET A 25 -24.23 2.52 -6.14
C MET A 25 -24.32 2.21 -7.66
N LYS A 26 -23.40 1.40 -8.17
CA LYS A 26 -23.38 0.96 -9.58
C LYS A 26 -24.61 0.15 -10.00
N ASP A 27 -25.32 -0.45 -9.05
CA ASP A 27 -26.60 -1.13 -9.30
C ASP A 27 -27.79 -0.17 -9.43
N GLY A 28 -27.54 1.15 -9.33
CA GLY A 28 -28.53 2.18 -9.42
C GLY A 28 -29.21 2.54 -8.09
N THR A 29 -28.93 1.85 -6.99
CA THR A 29 -29.51 2.16 -5.68
C THR A 29 -28.94 3.46 -5.12
N GLU A 30 -29.82 4.31 -4.56
CA GLU A 30 -29.40 5.52 -3.87
C GLU A 30 -29.54 5.39 -2.36
N HIS A 31 -28.52 5.84 -1.65
CA HIS A 31 -28.48 5.84 -0.18
C HIS A 31 -28.30 7.26 0.33
N LYS A 32 -29.12 7.62 1.32
CA LYS A 32 -28.94 8.89 2.04
C LYS A 32 -27.78 8.78 3.04
N ALA A 33 -26.96 9.82 3.11
CA ALA A 33 -25.88 9.93 4.08
C ALA A 33 -25.66 11.40 4.45
N GLU A 34 -25.63 11.69 5.72
CA GLU A 34 -25.30 13.02 6.23
C GLU A 34 -23.78 13.31 6.16
N LEU A 35 -22.98 12.24 6.22
CA LEU A 35 -21.53 12.30 6.14
C LEU A 35 -20.99 11.07 5.42
N VAL A 36 -20.09 11.29 4.48
CA VAL A 36 -19.32 10.23 3.82
C VAL A 36 -17.84 10.42 4.12
N VAL A 37 -17.20 9.39 4.67
CA VAL A 37 -15.77 9.38 4.97
C VAL A 37 -15.06 8.50 3.94
N LEU A 38 -14.21 9.12 3.13
CA LEU A 38 -13.39 8.41 2.14
C LEU A 38 -12.15 7.83 2.83
N ALA A 39 -12.10 6.52 2.98
CA ALA A 39 -10.96 5.78 3.53
C ALA A 39 -10.28 4.95 2.43
N THR A 40 -10.03 5.58 1.28
CA THR A 40 -9.57 4.93 0.04
C THR A 40 -8.08 4.61 0.02
N GLY A 41 -7.33 5.04 1.04
CA GLY A 41 -5.88 4.85 1.12
C GLY A 41 -5.10 5.72 0.12
N PHE A 42 -3.92 5.25 -0.20
CA PHE A 42 -3.02 5.89 -1.16
C PHE A 42 -2.74 4.94 -2.32
N LYS A 43 -2.25 5.48 -3.43
CA LYS A 43 -1.67 4.66 -4.50
C LYS A 43 -0.48 3.87 -3.95
N GLY A 44 -0.33 2.62 -4.41
CA GLY A 44 0.74 1.73 -3.95
C GLY A 44 2.16 2.25 -4.23
N PHE A 45 3.15 1.58 -3.65
CA PHE A 45 4.57 1.88 -3.88
C PHE A 45 4.94 1.76 -5.34
N GLU A 46 4.32 0.86 -6.08
CA GLU A 46 4.52 0.64 -7.50
C GLU A 46 4.32 1.93 -8.29
N HIS A 47 3.26 2.68 -7.99
CA HIS A 47 3.02 3.97 -8.65
C HIS A 47 4.10 5.01 -8.32
N ALA A 48 4.60 5.02 -7.10
CA ALA A 48 5.70 5.92 -6.72
C ALA A 48 6.99 5.55 -7.44
N VAL A 49 7.31 4.25 -7.54
CA VAL A 49 8.47 3.75 -8.26
C VAL A 49 8.38 4.08 -9.74
N GLU A 50 7.23 3.82 -10.37
CA GLU A 50 7.00 4.15 -11.77
C GLU A 50 7.20 5.65 -12.04
N THR A 51 6.63 6.49 -11.18
CA THR A 51 6.70 7.95 -11.32
C THR A 51 8.13 8.49 -11.16
N LEU A 52 8.91 7.95 -10.20
CA LEU A 52 10.23 8.46 -9.86
C LEU A 52 11.35 7.85 -10.68
N PHE A 53 11.25 6.57 -11.03
CA PHE A 53 12.33 5.78 -11.63
C PHE A 53 11.95 5.17 -12.98
N GLY A 54 10.70 5.24 -13.37
CA GLY A 54 10.17 4.72 -14.63
C GLY A 54 9.80 3.24 -14.61
N GLN A 55 9.08 2.85 -15.66
CA GLN A 55 8.49 1.52 -15.81
C GLN A 55 9.53 0.38 -15.77
N THR A 56 10.70 0.57 -16.40
CA THR A 56 11.77 -0.46 -16.44
C THR A 56 12.28 -0.82 -15.05
N VAL A 57 12.36 0.16 -14.14
CA VAL A 57 12.78 -0.09 -12.75
C VAL A 57 11.67 -0.81 -11.99
N LEU A 58 10.42 -0.40 -12.20
CA LEU A 58 9.26 -1.07 -11.60
C LEU A 58 9.19 -2.55 -12.03
N GLU A 59 9.32 -2.84 -13.32
CA GLU A 59 9.30 -4.22 -13.83
C GLU A 59 10.42 -5.08 -13.24
N ARG A 60 11.60 -4.51 -13.02
CA ARG A 60 12.72 -5.21 -12.36
C ARG A 60 12.45 -5.50 -10.89
N ILE A 61 11.82 -4.57 -10.16
CA ILE A 61 11.50 -4.74 -8.75
C ILE A 61 10.32 -5.70 -8.57
N GLY A 62 9.30 -5.57 -9.40
CA GLY A 62 8.06 -6.33 -9.30
C GLY A 62 7.18 -5.84 -8.15
N GLN A 63 6.50 -6.77 -7.48
CA GLN A 63 5.58 -6.47 -6.38
C GLN A 63 6.31 -5.84 -5.19
N ILE A 64 5.69 -4.80 -4.64
CA ILE A 64 6.17 -4.12 -3.43
C ILE A 64 5.06 -4.17 -2.40
N TRP A 65 5.39 -4.66 -1.19
CA TRP A 65 4.40 -4.86 -0.14
C TRP A 65 3.49 -6.07 -0.37
N GLY A 66 2.90 -6.56 0.72
CA GLY A 66 2.16 -7.81 0.74
C GLY A 66 3.08 -9.02 0.86
N PHE A 67 2.55 -10.19 0.56
CA PHE A 67 3.29 -11.45 0.60
C PHE A 67 3.51 -11.97 -0.82
N ASP A 68 4.69 -12.48 -1.06
CA ASP A 68 5.00 -13.20 -2.29
C ASP A 68 4.44 -14.64 -2.26
N ASP A 69 4.71 -15.41 -3.31
CA ASP A 69 4.24 -16.80 -3.43
C ASP A 69 4.83 -17.72 -2.34
N ASN A 70 5.95 -17.32 -1.71
CA ASN A 70 6.58 -18.04 -0.62
C ASN A 70 6.09 -17.59 0.77
N GLN A 71 5.10 -16.71 0.83
CA GLN A 71 4.58 -16.10 2.05
C GLN A 71 5.59 -15.20 2.78
N GLU A 72 6.57 -14.67 2.04
CA GLU A 72 7.53 -13.68 2.54
C GLU A 72 7.11 -12.25 2.14
N LEU A 73 7.58 -11.26 2.88
CA LEU A 73 7.29 -9.85 2.58
C LEU A 73 7.93 -9.44 1.25
N ALA A 74 7.12 -9.07 0.26
CA ALA A 74 7.58 -8.73 -1.07
C ALA A 74 8.37 -7.41 -1.07
N ASN A 75 9.68 -7.50 -1.28
CA ASN A 75 10.63 -6.38 -1.41
C ASN A 75 10.65 -5.35 -0.27
N MET A 76 10.23 -5.76 0.93
CA MET A 76 10.18 -4.89 2.11
C MET A 76 11.23 -5.27 3.14
N TRP A 77 12.00 -4.28 3.64
CA TRP A 77 13.04 -4.47 4.64
C TRP A 77 14.19 -5.39 4.20
N MET A 78 14.32 -5.58 2.90
CA MET A 78 15.30 -6.45 2.27
C MET A 78 15.87 -5.83 0.99
N ALA A 79 16.90 -6.45 0.44
CA ALA A 79 17.45 -6.07 -0.86
C ALA A 79 16.41 -6.33 -1.96
N THR A 80 16.23 -5.34 -2.83
CA THR A 80 15.38 -5.50 -4.00
C THR A 80 16.19 -5.98 -5.21
N PRO A 81 15.55 -6.51 -6.27
CA PRO A 81 16.20 -6.81 -7.54
C PRO A 81 16.85 -5.58 -8.22
N GLN A 82 16.44 -4.36 -7.83
CA GLN A 82 17.08 -3.13 -8.27
C GLN A 82 18.12 -2.68 -7.25
N PRO A 83 19.42 -2.74 -7.55
CA PRO A 83 20.48 -2.28 -6.65
C PRO A 83 20.28 -0.82 -6.22
N GLY A 84 20.50 -0.55 -4.93
CA GLY A 84 20.42 0.79 -4.37
C GLY A 84 19.02 1.27 -3.99
N ILE A 85 17.97 0.50 -4.26
CA ILE A 85 16.60 0.81 -3.83
C ILE A 85 16.16 -0.16 -2.75
N TRP A 86 15.61 0.40 -1.66
CA TRP A 86 15.14 -0.31 -0.49
C TRP A 86 13.80 0.27 -0.05
N PHE A 87 12.86 -0.57 0.35
CA PHE A 87 11.56 -0.12 0.83
C PHE A 87 11.40 -0.38 2.32
N THR A 88 10.82 0.60 2.99
CA THR A 88 10.48 0.52 4.41
C THR A 88 9.04 0.98 4.61
N VAL A 89 8.26 0.19 5.32
CA VAL A 89 6.85 0.51 5.57
C VAL A 89 6.39 -0.14 6.88
N GLY A 90 5.25 0.31 7.37
CA GLY A 90 4.58 -0.25 8.51
C GLY A 90 4.49 0.71 9.69
N ALA A 91 4.11 0.18 10.84
CA ALA A 91 4.02 0.95 12.08
C ALA A 91 5.42 1.20 12.70
N PHE A 92 5.53 2.17 13.59
CA PHE A 92 6.78 2.50 14.30
C PHE A 92 7.43 1.29 15.00
N SER A 93 6.62 0.32 15.46
CA SER A 93 7.12 -0.92 16.02
C SER A 93 7.92 -1.75 15.01
N GLN A 94 7.46 -1.83 13.77
CA GLN A 94 8.15 -2.52 12.68
C GLN A 94 9.45 -1.80 12.30
N TYR A 95 9.43 -0.47 12.21
CA TYR A 95 10.65 0.33 11.99
C TYR A 95 11.68 0.07 13.09
N ARG A 96 11.25 0.02 14.34
CA ARG A 96 12.15 -0.24 15.48
C ARG A 96 12.83 -1.61 15.42
N ILE A 97 12.14 -2.60 14.87
CA ILE A 97 12.66 -3.97 14.74
C ILE A 97 13.51 -4.11 13.48
N PHE A 98 12.93 -3.81 12.32
CA PHE A 98 13.50 -4.16 11.00
C PHE A 98 14.59 -3.20 10.52
N SER A 99 14.64 -1.94 10.99
CA SER A 99 15.69 -1.01 10.58
C SER A 99 17.11 -1.51 10.89
N LYS A 100 17.29 -2.26 11.95
CA LYS A 100 18.59 -2.85 12.32
C LYS A 100 19.07 -3.85 11.26
N TYR A 101 18.17 -4.71 10.80
CA TYR A 101 18.47 -5.71 9.79
C TYR A 101 18.70 -5.05 8.42
N LEU A 102 17.91 -4.02 8.09
CA LEU A 102 18.08 -3.27 6.85
C LEU A 102 19.46 -2.59 6.80
N VAL A 103 19.85 -1.91 7.87
CA VAL A 103 21.17 -1.24 7.95
C VAL A 103 22.31 -2.25 7.83
N LEU A 104 22.20 -3.43 8.43
CA LEU A 104 23.21 -4.50 8.30
C LEU A 104 23.33 -4.98 6.85
N GLN A 105 22.21 -5.17 6.15
CA GLN A 105 22.21 -5.58 4.74
C GLN A 105 22.84 -4.49 3.84
N ILE A 106 22.47 -3.22 4.03
CA ILE A 106 23.05 -2.10 3.30
C ILE A 106 24.56 -2.05 3.52
N LYS A 107 24.99 -2.17 4.80
CA LYS A 107 26.41 -2.13 5.14
C LYS A 107 27.19 -3.32 4.60
N ALA A 108 26.61 -4.50 4.62
CA ALA A 108 27.24 -5.70 4.03
C ALA A 108 27.48 -5.51 2.51
N ARG A 109 26.52 -4.95 1.79
CA ARG A 109 26.69 -4.62 0.36
C ARG A 109 27.76 -3.56 0.12
N GLU A 110 27.80 -2.49 0.90
CA GLU A 110 28.84 -1.46 0.79
C GLU A 110 30.25 -2.03 0.99
N LEU A 111 30.39 -3.05 1.83
CA LEU A 111 31.65 -3.72 2.12
C LEU A 111 31.94 -4.89 1.16
N GLY A 112 31.06 -5.19 0.19
CA GLY A 112 31.22 -6.31 -0.72
C GLY A 112 31.15 -7.69 -0.07
N LEU A 113 30.41 -7.82 1.04
CA LEU A 113 30.24 -9.08 1.77
C LEU A 113 29.08 -9.92 1.21
N VAL A 114 28.19 -9.31 0.44
CA VAL A 114 27.02 -9.91 -0.23
C VAL A 114 26.74 -9.20 -1.53
#